data_a6072b673627f0264d0e3b8a075a6a1b
#
_entry.id   a6072b673627f0264d0e3b8a075a6a1b
#
_cell.length_a   1.000
_cell.length_b   1.000
_cell.length_c   1.000
_cell.angle_alpha   90.00
_cell.angle_beta   90.00
_cell.angle_gamma   90.00
#
_symmetry.space_group_name_H-M   'P 1'
#
loop_
_entity.id
_entity.type
_entity.pdbx_description
1 polymer ?
#
loop_
_entity_poly.entity_id
_entity_poly.type
_entity_poly.pdbx_seq_one_letter_code
_entity_poly.pdbx_strand_id
1 'polypeptide(L)'
;NEANAHPHSTDIVSVVHNGIIENSDELKKQLELKGLSFKSQTDTEVITLLITEALKKYQPLEAVYNTIKQLKGSFALGIIFKNFKNIIIGARRGSPLAVGYSNNENYLGSDSYALKSMTNKISYLDDGDLCVVSKDKVEFYDENKNKINKKTHTLSDDKNVADKGEYKNFMSKEIFEQSITAKNCINEYT
;
A
#
# COMPACT_ATOMS: atom_id res chain seq x y z
N ASN A 1 -8.80 0.22 -19.12
CA ASN A 1 -8.30 -1.01 -19.71
C ASN A 1 -8.07 -2.02 -18.60
N GLU A 2 -8.71 -3.19 -18.69
CA GLU A 2 -8.68 -4.24 -17.67
C GLU A 2 -7.26 -4.75 -17.40
N ALA A 3 -6.41 -4.82 -18.44
CA ALA A 3 -5.01 -5.23 -18.29
C ALA A 3 -4.17 -4.30 -17.38
N ASN A 4 -4.60 -3.06 -17.19
CA ASN A 4 -3.93 -2.07 -16.35
C ASN A 4 -4.57 -1.92 -14.96
N ALA A 5 -5.60 -2.72 -14.64
CA ALA A 5 -6.28 -2.66 -13.35
C ALA A 5 -5.54 -3.47 -12.27
N HIS A 6 -5.58 -2.99 -11.05
CA HIS A 6 -5.12 -3.75 -9.87
C HIS A 6 -6.10 -4.89 -9.53
N PRO A 7 -5.57 -6.01 -8.99
CA PRO A 7 -4.16 -6.32 -8.73
C PRO A 7 -3.41 -6.77 -9.98
N HIS A 8 -2.10 -6.48 -10.06
CA HIS A 8 -1.22 -7.14 -11.01
C HIS A 8 -0.72 -8.45 -10.42
N SER A 9 -0.78 -9.53 -11.20
CA SER A 9 -0.54 -10.88 -10.67
C SER A 9 0.33 -11.72 -11.60
N THR A 10 1.16 -12.55 -10.97
CA THR A 10 1.77 -13.73 -11.58
C THR A 10 1.13 -14.99 -10.98
N ASP A 11 1.65 -16.18 -11.32
CA ASP A 11 1.13 -17.42 -10.75
C ASP A 11 1.36 -17.54 -9.22
N ILE A 12 2.28 -16.75 -8.65
CA ILE A 12 2.72 -16.90 -7.26
C ILE A 12 2.58 -15.64 -6.40
N VAL A 13 2.39 -14.46 -6.98
CA VAL A 13 2.27 -13.20 -6.25
C VAL A 13 1.24 -12.28 -6.90
N SER A 14 0.50 -11.52 -6.06
CA SER A 14 -0.38 -10.44 -6.50
C SER A 14 -0.04 -9.17 -5.74
N VAL A 15 -0.01 -8.04 -6.44
CA VAL A 15 0.39 -6.73 -5.93
C VAL A 15 -0.67 -5.68 -6.24
N VAL A 16 -1.00 -4.88 -5.25
CA VAL A 16 -1.69 -3.59 -5.40
C VAL A 16 -0.71 -2.48 -5.04
N HIS A 17 -0.78 -1.36 -5.74
CA HIS A 17 0.16 -0.26 -5.63
C HIS A 17 -0.55 1.08 -5.75
N ASN A 18 -0.25 1.98 -4.82
CA ASN A 18 -0.53 3.40 -4.92
C ASN A 18 0.78 4.16 -4.98
N GLY A 19 0.99 4.98 -6.00
CA GLY A 19 2.21 5.75 -6.20
C GLY A 19 2.72 5.72 -7.63
N ILE A 20 3.99 6.05 -7.80
CA ILE A 20 4.68 6.05 -9.10
C ILE A 20 6.11 5.53 -8.92
N ILE A 21 6.49 4.53 -9.73
CA ILE A 21 7.86 4.03 -9.80
C ILE A 21 8.60 4.72 -10.94
N GLU A 22 9.42 5.70 -10.59
CA GLU A 22 10.09 6.59 -11.54
C GLU A 22 11.09 5.86 -12.45
N ASN A 23 11.70 4.77 -11.95
CA ASN A 23 12.65 3.97 -12.72
C ASN A 23 12.04 2.69 -13.32
N SER A 24 10.70 2.65 -13.49
CA SER A 24 9.99 1.47 -14.01
C SER A 24 10.48 1.05 -15.39
N ASP A 25 10.74 1.98 -16.30
CA ASP A 25 11.23 1.69 -17.65
C ASP A 25 12.62 1.05 -17.67
N GLU A 26 13.51 1.48 -16.76
CA GLU A 26 14.84 0.88 -16.59
C GLU A 26 14.72 -0.57 -16.09
N LEU A 27 13.94 -0.78 -15.05
CA LEU A 27 13.69 -2.09 -14.45
C LEU A 27 12.99 -3.04 -15.43
N LYS A 28 12.05 -2.52 -16.21
CA LYS A 28 11.36 -3.26 -17.26
C LYS A 28 12.34 -3.82 -18.29
N LYS A 29 13.23 -2.97 -18.83
CA LYS A 29 14.28 -3.40 -19.78
C LYS A 29 15.17 -4.50 -19.19
N GLN A 30 15.54 -4.38 -17.90
CA GLN A 30 16.34 -5.41 -17.23
C GLN A 30 15.61 -6.75 -17.12
N LEU A 31 14.29 -6.73 -16.87
CA LEU A 31 13.45 -7.94 -16.79
C LEU A 31 13.22 -8.54 -18.19
N GLU A 32 13.03 -7.73 -19.22
CA GLU A 32 12.91 -8.18 -20.61
C GLU A 32 14.20 -8.89 -21.10
N LEU A 33 15.38 -8.37 -20.73
CA LEU A 33 16.66 -9.03 -20.99
C LEU A 33 16.81 -10.39 -20.31
N LYS A 34 16.06 -10.62 -19.22
CA LYS A 34 15.97 -11.94 -18.55
C LYS A 34 14.90 -12.85 -19.17
N GLY A 35 14.25 -12.43 -20.26
CA GLY A 35 13.23 -13.20 -20.97
C GLY A 35 11.82 -13.08 -20.40
N LEU A 36 11.57 -12.09 -19.51
CA LEU A 36 10.23 -11.83 -18.98
C LEU A 36 9.44 -10.94 -19.93
N SER A 37 8.15 -11.23 -20.07
CA SER A 37 7.22 -10.45 -20.90
C SER A 37 6.20 -9.71 -20.04
N PHE A 38 5.78 -8.55 -20.51
CA PHE A 38 4.81 -7.69 -19.85
C PHE A 38 3.45 -7.75 -20.56
N LYS A 39 2.37 -7.73 -19.79
CA LYS A 39 0.98 -7.78 -20.27
C LYS A 39 0.29 -6.43 -20.14
N SER A 40 0.82 -5.55 -19.32
CA SER A 40 0.26 -4.22 -19.04
C SER A 40 1.27 -3.12 -19.33
N GLN A 41 0.80 -1.88 -19.22
CA GLN A 41 1.61 -0.67 -19.36
C GLN A 41 1.92 -0.02 -18.01
N THR A 42 1.64 -0.72 -16.89
CA THR A 42 1.78 -0.16 -15.55
C THR A 42 3.14 -0.47 -14.95
N ASP A 43 3.63 0.44 -14.12
CA ASP A 43 4.81 0.26 -13.28
C ASP A 43 4.59 -0.81 -12.19
N THR A 44 3.35 -1.07 -11.80
CA THR A 44 2.99 -2.11 -10.84
C THR A 44 3.34 -3.52 -11.32
N GLU A 45 3.22 -3.80 -12.62
CA GLU A 45 3.62 -5.10 -13.18
C GLU A 45 5.13 -5.32 -13.04
N VAL A 46 5.93 -4.26 -13.15
CA VAL A 46 7.38 -4.32 -12.90
C VAL A 46 7.66 -4.78 -11.48
N ILE A 47 6.98 -4.21 -10.48
CA ILE A 47 7.11 -4.61 -9.07
C ILE A 47 6.75 -6.10 -8.92
N THR A 48 5.62 -6.51 -9.51
CA THR A 48 5.11 -7.88 -9.42
C THR A 48 6.11 -8.88 -9.98
N LEU A 49 6.72 -8.60 -11.14
CA LEU A 49 7.73 -9.46 -11.75
C LEU A 49 9.05 -9.47 -10.97
N LEU A 50 9.49 -8.34 -10.43
CA LEU A 50 10.68 -8.28 -9.56
C LEU A 50 10.52 -9.15 -8.31
N ILE A 51 9.37 -9.07 -7.63
CA ILE A 51 9.08 -9.92 -6.47
C ILE A 51 9.04 -11.39 -6.88
N THR A 52 8.43 -11.71 -8.03
CA THR A 52 8.37 -13.07 -8.57
C THR A 52 9.77 -13.65 -8.80
N GLU A 53 10.68 -12.87 -9.39
CA GLU A 53 12.07 -13.28 -9.57
C GLU A 53 12.82 -13.43 -8.24
N ALA A 54 12.60 -12.52 -7.30
CA ALA A 54 13.23 -12.59 -5.99
C ALA A 54 12.77 -13.82 -5.17
N LEU A 55 11.51 -14.24 -5.31
CA LEU A 55 10.96 -15.43 -4.64
C LEU A 55 11.62 -16.74 -5.08
N LYS A 56 12.35 -16.77 -6.20
CA LYS A 56 13.16 -17.94 -6.60
C LYS A 56 14.32 -18.20 -5.64
N LYS A 57 14.75 -17.17 -4.88
CA LYS A 57 15.95 -17.22 -4.02
C LYS A 57 15.66 -16.89 -2.57
N TYR A 58 14.59 -16.14 -2.29
CA TYR A 58 14.32 -15.55 -0.98
C TYR A 58 12.92 -15.89 -0.48
N GLN A 59 12.75 -15.88 0.83
CA GLN A 59 11.43 -15.91 1.47
C GLN A 59 10.67 -14.58 1.22
N PRO A 60 9.33 -14.55 1.37
CA PRO A 60 8.51 -13.40 0.99
C PRO A 60 8.98 -12.05 1.50
N LEU A 61 9.26 -11.92 2.79
CA LEU A 61 9.70 -10.65 3.38
C LEU A 61 11.03 -10.18 2.76
N GLU A 62 11.98 -11.10 2.60
CA GLU A 62 13.27 -10.81 2.00
C GLU A 62 13.15 -10.49 0.50
N ALA A 63 12.27 -11.17 -0.22
CA ALA A 63 11.98 -10.91 -1.63
C ALA A 63 11.42 -9.50 -1.83
N VAL A 64 10.44 -9.10 -1.01
CA VAL A 64 9.88 -7.75 -1.03
C VAL A 64 10.96 -6.72 -0.69
N TYR A 65 11.73 -6.98 0.36
CA TYR A 65 12.81 -6.09 0.79
C TYR A 65 13.84 -5.83 -0.31
N ASN A 66 14.31 -6.89 -0.97
CA ASN A 66 15.28 -6.76 -2.06
C ASN A 66 14.67 -6.09 -3.30
N THR A 67 13.36 -6.21 -3.50
CA THR A 67 12.66 -5.52 -4.58
C THR A 67 12.56 -4.01 -4.29
N ILE A 68 12.05 -3.60 -3.13
CA ILE A 68 11.82 -2.19 -2.83
C ILE A 68 13.11 -1.34 -2.78
N LYS A 69 14.25 -1.98 -2.54
CA LYS A 69 15.57 -1.33 -2.64
C LYS A 69 15.94 -0.91 -4.06
N GLN A 70 15.39 -1.56 -5.06
CA GLN A 70 15.64 -1.25 -6.47
C GLN A 70 14.69 -0.16 -6.99
N LEU A 71 13.56 0.07 -6.29
CA LEU A 71 12.56 1.03 -6.71
C LEU A 71 12.97 2.46 -6.36
N LYS A 72 12.74 3.39 -7.30
CA LYS A 72 12.82 4.84 -7.08
C LYS A 72 11.42 5.43 -7.19
N GLY A 73 11.12 6.46 -6.42
CA GLY A 73 9.82 7.11 -6.40
C GLY A 73 9.00 6.77 -5.16
N SER A 74 7.69 7.01 -5.24
CA SER A 74 6.73 6.88 -4.15
C SER A 74 5.87 5.63 -4.33
N PHE A 75 5.66 4.88 -3.25
CA PHE A 75 4.80 3.69 -3.28
C PHE A 75 4.18 3.38 -1.92
N ALA A 76 2.97 2.83 -1.97
CA ALA A 76 2.35 2.04 -0.92
C ALA A 76 1.92 0.71 -1.56
N LEU A 77 2.46 -0.38 -1.06
CA LEU A 77 2.27 -1.73 -1.62
C LEU A 77 1.46 -2.60 -0.67
N GLY A 78 0.54 -3.38 -1.23
CA GLY A 78 -0.08 -4.53 -0.58
C GLY A 78 0.19 -5.78 -1.43
N ILE A 79 0.78 -6.81 -0.82
CA ILE A 79 1.32 -7.96 -1.51
C ILE A 79 0.82 -9.24 -0.85
N ILE A 80 0.25 -10.14 -1.66
CA ILE A 80 -0.15 -11.48 -1.23
C ILE A 80 0.56 -12.55 -2.06
N PHE A 81 0.68 -13.76 -1.49
CA PHE A 81 1.46 -14.84 -2.05
C PHE A 81 0.66 -16.14 -2.08
N LYS A 82 0.66 -16.83 -3.22
CA LYS A 82 -0.08 -18.10 -3.40
C LYS A 82 0.38 -19.19 -2.42
N ASN A 83 1.68 -19.31 -2.23
CA ASN A 83 2.28 -20.39 -1.44
C ASN A 83 2.50 -20.03 0.04
N PHE A 84 2.26 -18.77 0.42
CA PHE A 84 2.39 -18.27 1.80
C PHE A 84 1.04 -17.69 2.23
N LYS A 85 0.14 -18.62 2.57
CA LYS A 85 -1.23 -18.27 2.97
C LYS A 85 -1.23 -17.53 4.31
N ASN A 86 -2.25 -16.71 4.50
CA ASN A 86 -2.52 -15.97 5.74
C ASN A 86 -1.53 -14.85 6.08
N ILE A 87 -0.76 -14.37 5.11
CA ILE A 87 0.06 -13.16 5.28
C ILE A 87 -0.21 -12.17 4.14
N ILE A 88 -0.19 -10.91 4.50
CA ILE A 88 -0.09 -9.77 3.59
C ILE A 88 1.18 -9.03 3.97
N ILE A 89 2.00 -8.68 2.99
CA ILE A 89 3.15 -7.79 3.24
C ILE A 89 2.80 -6.40 2.70
N GLY A 90 2.91 -5.40 3.57
CA GLY A 90 2.84 -4.00 3.22
C GLY A 90 4.23 -3.38 3.18
N ALA A 91 4.44 -2.42 2.27
CA ALA A 91 5.66 -1.63 2.22
C ALA A 91 5.35 -0.19 1.81
N ARG A 92 6.03 0.79 2.40
CA ARG A 92 5.75 2.19 2.17
C ARG A 92 7.00 3.01 1.88
N ARG A 93 6.86 3.95 0.92
CA ARG A 93 7.72 5.11 0.71
C ARG A 93 6.90 6.22 0.03
N GLY A 94 6.81 7.41 0.64
CA GLY A 94 6.07 8.56 0.11
C GLY A 94 4.55 8.41 0.25
N SER A 95 3.92 7.45 -0.44
CA SER A 95 2.47 7.21 -0.38
C SER A 95 2.05 6.63 0.97
N PRO A 96 0.90 7.05 1.55
CA PRO A 96 0.48 6.59 2.87
C PRO A 96 0.07 5.11 2.89
N LEU A 97 0.33 4.46 4.03
CA LEU A 97 -0.08 3.09 4.31
C LEU A 97 -0.32 2.90 5.82
N ALA A 98 -1.40 2.23 6.17
CA ALA A 98 -1.78 1.98 7.55
C ALA A 98 -2.22 0.52 7.76
N VAL A 99 -2.01 0.03 8.98
CA VAL A 99 -2.52 -1.26 9.44
C VAL A 99 -3.66 -1.01 10.43
N GLY A 100 -4.77 -1.71 10.23
CA GLY A 100 -5.90 -1.73 11.15
C GLY A 100 -5.92 -3.02 11.96
N TYR A 101 -6.32 -2.94 13.22
CA TYR A 101 -6.38 -4.07 14.15
C TYR A 101 -7.82 -4.38 14.56
N SER A 102 -8.16 -5.67 14.55
CA SER A 102 -9.43 -6.17 15.09
C SER A 102 -9.19 -7.46 15.89
N ASN A 103 -10.23 -7.99 16.54
CA ASN A 103 -10.09 -9.13 17.44
C ASN A 103 -9.66 -10.45 16.76
N ASN A 104 -10.05 -10.65 15.51
CA ASN A 104 -9.80 -11.91 14.78
C ASN A 104 -9.26 -11.69 13.37
N GLU A 105 -8.90 -10.47 13.02
CA GLU A 105 -8.42 -10.10 11.70
C GLU A 105 -7.68 -8.77 11.75
N ASN A 106 -6.76 -8.57 10.81
CA ASN A 106 -6.03 -7.32 10.65
C ASN A 106 -6.14 -6.88 9.20
N TYR A 107 -6.03 -5.58 8.98
CA TYR A 107 -6.28 -4.93 7.71
C TYR A 107 -5.08 -4.13 7.25
N LEU A 108 -4.94 -3.96 5.94
CA LEU A 108 -4.00 -3.05 5.32
C LEU A 108 -4.79 -2.08 4.44
N GLY A 109 -4.56 -0.79 4.60
CA GLY A 109 -5.24 0.25 3.83
C GLY A 109 -4.37 1.47 3.61
N SER A 110 -4.75 2.32 2.67
CA SER A 110 -4.00 3.53 2.34
C SER A 110 -3.95 4.51 3.53
N ASP A 111 -5.04 4.61 4.29
CA ASP A 111 -5.16 5.54 5.41
C ASP A 111 -6.20 5.08 6.43
N SER A 112 -6.35 5.87 7.51
CA SER A 112 -7.34 5.64 8.56
C SER A 112 -8.77 5.67 8.05
N TYR A 113 -9.04 6.46 7.03
CA TYR A 113 -10.37 6.63 6.48
C TYR A 113 -10.85 5.36 5.76
N ALA A 114 -9.96 4.74 4.98
CA ALA A 114 -10.22 3.46 4.33
C ALA A 114 -10.50 2.34 5.33
N LEU A 115 -9.93 2.42 6.55
CA LEU A 115 -10.03 1.41 7.59
C LEU A 115 -11.13 1.66 8.62
N LYS A 116 -11.69 2.88 8.67
CA LYS A 116 -12.62 3.32 9.72
C LYS A 116 -13.89 2.46 9.86
N SER A 117 -14.39 1.91 8.78
CA SER A 117 -15.57 1.02 8.80
C SER A 117 -15.28 -0.36 9.40
N MET A 118 -14.01 -0.75 9.50
CA MET A 118 -13.56 -2.09 9.92
C MET A 118 -12.94 -2.06 11.31
N THR A 119 -12.29 -0.96 11.68
CA THR A 119 -11.63 -0.84 12.98
C THR A 119 -11.40 0.62 13.36
N ASN A 120 -11.32 0.86 14.69
CA ASN A 120 -10.90 2.15 15.25
C ASN A 120 -9.45 2.15 15.75
N LYS A 121 -8.73 1.02 15.67
CA LYS A 121 -7.33 0.91 16.10
C LYS A 121 -6.43 0.78 14.90
N ILE A 122 -5.51 1.72 14.70
CA ILE A 122 -4.62 1.76 13.56
C ILE A 122 -3.19 2.09 13.94
N SER A 123 -2.24 1.65 13.12
CA SER A 123 -0.85 2.11 13.13
C SER A 123 -0.44 2.53 11.73
N TYR A 124 0.26 3.65 11.62
CA TYR A 124 0.81 4.12 10.36
C TYR A 124 2.23 3.59 10.15
N LEU A 125 2.54 3.27 8.91
CA LEU A 125 3.92 3.02 8.51
C LEU A 125 4.61 4.36 8.26
N ASP A 126 5.89 4.47 8.61
CA ASP A 126 6.77 5.56 8.19
C ASP A 126 7.47 5.19 6.86
N ASP A 127 8.15 6.15 6.26
CA ASP A 127 8.88 5.92 5.02
C ASP A 127 10.01 4.90 5.22
N GLY A 128 10.05 3.90 4.35
CA GLY A 128 11.00 2.79 4.44
C GLY A 128 10.50 1.60 5.26
N ASP A 129 9.36 1.73 5.95
CA ASP A 129 8.80 0.63 6.73
C ASP A 129 8.19 -0.46 5.87
N LEU A 130 8.28 -1.68 6.39
CA LEU A 130 7.50 -2.84 5.96
C LEU A 130 6.65 -3.37 7.11
N CYS A 131 5.53 -3.99 6.78
CA CYS A 131 4.75 -4.77 7.74
C CYS A 131 4.42 -6.15 7.19
N VAL A 132 4.36 -7.13 8.09
CA VAL A 132 3.80 -8.46 7.84
C VAL A 132 2.53 -8.55 8.65
N VAL A 133 1.41 -8.63 7.95
CA VAL A 133 0.07 -8.66 8.52
C VAL A 133 -0.47 -10.08 8.38
N SER A 134 -0.81 -10.71 9.49
CA SER A 134 -1.54 -11.97 9.54
C SER A 134 -2.83 -11.81 10.33
N LYS A 135 -3.65 -12.85 10.35
CA LYS A 135 -4.90 -12.85 11.13
C LYS A 135 -4.68 -12.46 12.60
N ASP A 136 -3.65 -13.03 13.21
CA ASP A 136 -3.45 -12.94 14.67
C ASP A 136 -2.30 -12.01 15.07
N LYS A 137 -1.51 -11.53 14.09
CA LYS A 137 -0.26 -10.80 14.38
C LYS A 137 0.07 -9.79 13.30
N VAL A 138 0.61 -8.65 13.74
CA VAL A 138 1.25 -7.66 12.87
C VAL A 138 2.68 -7.45 13.36
N GLU A 139 3.61 -7.44 12.43
CA GLU A 139 5.02 -7.17 12.69
C GLU A 139 5.48 -6.05 11.75
N PHE A 140 6.25 -5.11 12.29
CA PHE A 140 6.83 -4.01 11.52
C PHE A 140 8.34 -4.13 11.48
N TYR A 141 8.91 -3.69 10.37
CA TYR A 141 10.34 -3.69 10.11
C TYR A 141 10.76 -2.36 9.49
N ASP A 142 11.91 -1.85 9.90
CA ASP A 142 12.51 -0.66 9.30
C ASP A 142 13.24 -0.99 7.98
N GLU A 143 13.81 0.04 7.35
CA GLU A 143 14.61 -0.08 6.13
C GLU A 143 15.88 -0.95 6.29
N ASN A 144 16.32 -1.23 7.52
CA ASN A 144 17.45 -2.07 7.85
C ASN A 144 17.06 -3.49 8.28
N LYS A 145 15.79 -3.86 8.15
CA LYS A 145 15.19 -5.13 8.57
C LYS A 145 15.14 -5.34 10.09
N ASN A 146 15.36 -4.30 10.87
CA ASN A 146 15.16 -4.40 12.30
C ASN A 146 13.67 -4.44 12.59
N LYS A 147 13.26 -5.32 13.48
CA LYS A 147 11.89 -5.33 13.97
C LYS A 147 11.66 -4.11 14.85
N ILE A 148 10.62 -3.37 14.55
CA ILE A 148 10.24 -2.14 15.25
C ILE A 148 8.84 -2.22 15.82
N ASN A 149 8.55 -1.37 16.81
CA ASN A 149 7.21 -1.21 17.36
C ASN A 149 6.59 0.09 16.83
N LYS A 150 5.34 0.01 16.42
CA LYS A 150 4.57 1.19 16.01
C LYS A 150 3.51 1.54 17.04
N LYS A 151 3.32 2.84 17.23
CA LYS A 151 2.27 3.34 18.10
C LYS A 151 0.91 3.03 17.48
N THR A 152 0.01 2.48 18.29
CA THR A 152 -1.38 2.30 17.91
C THR A 152 -2.16 3.56 18.27
N HIS A 153 -2.91 4.06 17.32
CA HIS A 153 -3.82 5.20 17.49
C HIS A 153 -5.25 4.68 17.53
N THR A 154 -6.05 5.24 18.44
CA THR A 154 -7.49 5.00 18.44
C THR A 154 -8.15 6.16 17.73
N LEU A 155 -8.87 5.86 16.67
CA LEU A 155 -9.66 6.84 15.94
C LEU A 155 -10.86 7.25 16.80
N SER A 156 -11.09 8.55 16.91
CA SER A 156 -12.31 9.05 17.54
C SER A 156 -13.54 8.63 16.72
N ASP A 157 -14.63 8.35 17.42
CA ASP A 157 -15.93 8.02 16.82
C ASP A 157 -16.63 9.23 16.17
N ASP A 158 -15.88 10.27 15.82
CA ASP A 158 -16.46 11.38 15.08
C ASP A 158 -17.18 10.83 13.85
N LYS A 159 -18.49 10.95 13.87
CA LYS A 159 -19.46 10.43 12.88
C LYS A 159 -19.32 11.04 11.47
N ASN A 160 -18.23 11.72 11.18
CA ASN A 160 -17.86 12.13 9.84
C ASN A 160 -17.33 10.93 9.03
N VAL A 161 -18.11 9.84 9.00
CA VAL A 161 -18.01 8.87 7.92
C VAL A 161 -18.21 9.66 6.62
N ALA A 162 -17.43 9.38 5.57
CA ALA A 162 -17.67 9.94 4.26
C ALA A 162 -19.13 9.73 3.86
N ASP A 163 -19.94 10.68 4.26
CA ASP A 163 -21.32 10.75 3.81
C ASP A 163 -21.33 11.65 2.57
N LYS A 164 -21.98 11.18 1.52
CA LYS A 164 -22.20 11.99 0.32
C LYS A 164 -23.06 13.22 0.62
N GLY A 165 -23.81 13.19 1.73
CA GLY A 165 -24.81 14.19 2.02
C GLY A 165 -25.84 14.26 0.89
N GLU A 166 -26.18 15.46 0.45
CA GLU A 166 -27.12 15.72 -0.64
C GLU A 166 -26.49 15.56 -2.05
N TYR A 167 -25.20 15.23 -2.13
CA TYR A 167 -24.48 15.17 -3.41
C TYR A 167 -24.63 13.79 -4.10
N LYS A 168 -24.73 13.80 -5.42
CA LYS A 168 -24.88 12.59 -6.24
C LYS A 168 -23.68 11.62 -6.08
N ASN A 169 -22.46 12.18 -5.92
CA ASN A 169 -21.22 11.43 -5.75
C ASN A 169 -20.21 12.26 -4.93
N PHE A 170 -19.16 11.59 -4.42
CA PHE A 170 -18.12 12.23 -3.60
C PHE A 170 -17.38 13.33 -4.33
N MET A 171 -17.08 13.16 -5.61
CA MET A 171 -16.40 14.15 -6.43
C MET A 171 -17.19 15.49 -6.46
N SER A 172 -18.50 15.41 -6.64
CA SER A 172 -19.35 16.62 -6.58
C SER A 172 -19.30 17.28 -5.20
N LYS A 173 -19.36 16.49 -4.13
CA LYS A 173 -19.22 17.01 -2.76
C LYS A 173 -17.88 17.72 -2.58
N GLU A 174 -16.78 17.09 -2.93
CA GLU A 174 -15.43 17.65 -2.82
C GLU A 174 -15.28 18.97 -3.59
N ILE A 175 -15.81 19.05 -4.81
CA ILE A 175 -15.79 20.30 -5.61
C ILE A 175 -16.50 21.43 -4.88
N PHE A 176 -17.68 21.18 -4.33
CA PHE A 176 -18.45 22.23 -3.62
C PHE A 176 -17.88 22.58 -2.25
N GLU A 177 -17.19 21.64 -1.59
CA GLU A 177 -16.56 21.86 -0.28
C GLU A 177 -15.16 22.48 -0.36
N GLN A 178 -14.57 22.63 -1.55
CA GLN A 178 -13.20 23.17 -1.73
C GLN A 178 -13.01 24.54 -1.04
N SER A 179 -13.98 25.44 -1.12
CA SER A 179 -13.89 26.76 -0.50
C SER A 179 -13.82 26.69 1.02
N ILE A 180 -14.55 25.74 1.62
CA ILE A 180 -14.57 25.51 3.08
C ILE A 180 -13.24 24.88 3.50
N THR A 181 -12.79 23.86 2.76
CA THR A 181 -11.54 23.15 3.04
C THR A 181 -10.34 24.09 2.93
N ALA A 182 -10.27 24.89 1.87
CA ALA A 182 -9.22 25.89 1.69
C ALA A 182 -9.19 26.92 2.84
N LYS A 183 -10.35 27.40 3.28
CA LYS A 183 -10.47 28.33 4.42
C LYS A 183 -9.98 27.68 5.72
N ASN A 184 -10.33 26.41 5.97
CA ASN A 184 -9.90 25.70 7.16
C ASN A 184 -8.36 25.51 7.16
N CYS A 185 -7.78 25.12 6.02
CA CYS A 185 -6.32 25.01 5.89
C CYS A 185 -5.62 26.34 6.18
N ILE A 186 -6.12 27.46 5.64
CA ILE A 186 -5.55 28.79 5.90
C ILE A 186 -5.62 29.14 7.39
N ASN A 187 -6.73 28.85 8.05
CA ASN A 187 -6.91 29.15 9.48
C ASN A 187 -6.01 28.29 10.42
N GLU A 188 -5.53 27.14 9.96
CA GLU A 188 -4.59 26.30 10.73
C GLU A 188 -3.14 26.82 10.66
N TYR A 189 -2.82 27.67 9.67
CA TYR A 189 -1.48 28.23 9.46
C TYR A 189 -1.34 29.70 9.86
N THR A 190 -2.42 30.32 10.34
CA THR A 190 -2.45 31.71 10.86
C THR A 190 -2.73 31.73 12.36
#